data_f51fd1e9dbcdc53d6ce022ddb459f2c0
#
_entry.id   f51fd1e9dbcdc53d6ce022ddb459f2c0
#
_cell.length_a   1.000
_cell.length_b   1.000
_cell.length_c   1.000
_cell.angle_alpha   90.00
_cell.angle_beta   90.00
_cell.angle_gamma   90.00
#
_symmetry.space_group_name_H-M   'P 1'
#
loop_
_entity.id
_entity.type
_entity.pdbx_description
1 polymer ?
#
loop_
_entity_poly.entity_id
_entity_poly.type
_entity_poly.pdbx_seq_one_letter_code
_entity_poly.pdbx_strand_id
1 'polypeptide(L)'
;FGVMVNSGSSANLLAFELLNLPKNSEVITPILTFATTLAPIIQKQLTPVFVDVEPETYLINVNDIEKMIGKHTKALMIPSLLGNIPDLKRIRKIADDHNLIFIEDSADTLGATFENMPTGNYSDISTTSFYGSHIITAAGEGGMI
;
A
#
# COMPACT_ATOMS: atom_id res chain seq x y z
N PHE A 1 3.54 -7.15 -15.30
CA PHE A 1 4.95 -6.76 -15.36
C PHE A 1 5.47 -6.62 -13.94
N GLY A 2 6.77 -6.90 -13.73
CA GLY A 2 7.45 -6.68 -12.46
C GLY A 2 8.81 -6.04 -12.70
N VAL A 3 9.22 -5.14 -11.82
CA VAL A 3 10.52 -4.47 -11.87
C VAL A 3 11.22 -4.67 -10.54
N MET A 4 12.42 -5.22 -10.57
CA MET A 4 13.28 -5.40 -9.39
C MET A 4 13.95 -4.09 -9.03
N VAL A 5 13.98 -3.80 -7.74
CA VAL A 5 14.66 -2.65 -7.14
C VAL A 5 15.50 -3.08 -5.94
N ASN A 6 16.28 -2.16 -5.37
CA ASN A 6 17.22 -2.48 -4.30
C ASN A 6 16.59 -2.62 -2.90
N SER A 7 15.31 -2.28 -2.73
CA SER A 7 14.59 -2.45 -1.46
C SER A 7 13.08 -2.28 -1.62
N GLY A 8 12.29 -2.76 -0.66
CA GLY A 8 10.86 -2.47 -0.59
C GLY A 8 10.56 -0.97 -0.49
N SER A 9 11.41 -0.22 0.22
CA SER A 9 11.30 1.25 0.30
C SER A 9 11.43 1.91 -1.07
N SER A 10 12.34 1.42 -1.92
CA SER A 10 12.47 1.90 -3.29
C SER A 10 11.31 1.47 -4.17
N ALA A 11 10.73 0.28 -3.94
CA ALA A 11 9.53 -0.16 -4.63
C ALA A 11 8.35 0.79 -4.34
N ASN A 12 8.14 1.14 -3.06
CA ASN A 12 7.10 2.09 -2.65
C ASN A 12 7.32 3.47 -3.28
N LEU A 13 8.56 3.98 -3.29
CA LEU A 13 8.88 5.26 -3.92
C LEU A 13 8.61 5.21 -5.43
N LEU A 14 9.02 4.15 -6.10
CA LEU A 14 8.80 3.98 -7.54
C LEU A 14 7.31 3.90 -7.89
N ALA A 15 6.48 3.26 -7.05
CA ALA A 15 5.03 3.25 -7.22
C ALA A 15 4.48 4.68 -7.32
N PHE A 16 4.87 5.57 -6.41
CA PHE A 16 4.43 6.97 -6.44
C PHE A 16 5.05 7.79 -7.57
N GLU A 17 6.28 7.46 -8.01
CA GLU A 17 6.87 8.07 -9.21
C GLU A 17 6.04 7.74 -10.46
N LEU A 18 5.65 6.48 -10.63
CA LEU A 18 4.85 6.04 -11.77
C LEU A 18 3.49 6.71 -11.84
N LEU A 19 2.87 6.99 -10.70
CA LEU A 19 1.56 7.63 -10.63
C LEU A 19 1.60 9.10 -11.03
N ASN A 20 2.73 9.77 -10.83
CA ASN A 20 2.92 11.19 -11.16
C ASN A 20 1.75 12.09 -10.68
N LEU A 21 1.28 11.87 -9.45
CA LEU A 21 0.15 12.60 -8.91
C LEU A 21 0.48 14.10 -8.74
N PRO A 22 -0.49 14.98 -8.93
CA PRO A 22 -0.32 16.40 -8.64
C PRO A 22 0.09 16.64 -7.18
N LYS A 23 0.97 17.60 -6.92
CA LYS A 23 1.35 18.00 -5.57
C LYS A 23 0.11 18.33 -4.74
N ASN A 24 0.17 18.03 -3.45
CA ASN A 24 -0.93 18.17 -2.49
C ASN A 24 -2.13 17.25 -2.76
N SER A 25 -2.03 16.30 -3.70
CA SER A 25 -3.03 15.23 -3.76
C SER A 25 -3.00 14.45 -2.46
N GLU A 26 -4.18 14.08 -1.98
CA GLU A 26 -4.32 13.29 -0.76
C GLU A 26 -4.20 11.80 -1.05
N VAL A 27 -3.49 11.10 -0.15
CA VAL A 27 -3.33 9.64 -0.18
C VAL A 27 -3.78 9.09 1.17
N ILE A 28 -4.78 8.24 1.16
CA ILE A 28 -5.26 7.58 2.38
C ILE A 28 -4.33 6.40 2.72
N THR A 29 -3.93 6.34 3.98
CA THR A 29 -3.05 5.28 4.51
C THR A 29 -3.37 5.05 5.99
N PRO A 30 -3.12 3.85 6.56
CA PRO A 30 -3.30 3.66 7.99
C PRO A 30 -2.30 4.48 8.81
N ILE A 31 -2.73 4.93 10.01
CA ILE A 31 -1.84 5.68 10.91
C ILE A 31 -0.73 4.80 11.50
N LEU A 32 -0.98 3.51 11.63
CA LEU A 32 0.00 2.53 12.06
C LEU A 32 0.55 1.78 10.84
N THR A 33 1.78 2.08 10.47
CA THR A 33 2.45 1.43 9.34
C THR A 33 3.96 1.57 9.45
N PHE A 34 4.68 0.86 8.60
CA PHE A 34 6.13 1.05 8.49
C PHE A 34 6.45 2.41 7.85
N ALA A 35 7.51 3.04 8.31
CA ALA A 35 7.86 4.40 7.88
C ALA A 35 7.98 4.57 6.36
N THR A 36 8.42 3.53 5.63
CA THR A 36 8.63 3.61 4.19
C THR A 36 7.37 3.34 3.36
N THR A 37 6.26 2.96 3.98
CA THR A 37 4.92 3.04 3.36
C THR A 37 4.46 4.50 3.29
N LEU A 38 4.77 5.30 4.32
CA LEU A 38 4.41 6.72 4.41
C LEU A 38 5.41 7.65 3.69
N ALA A 39 6.71 7.37 3.79
CA ALA A 39 7.76 8.28 3.34
C ALA A 39 7.61 8.75 1.88
N PRO A 40 7.26 7.91 0.89
CA PRO A 40 7.08 8.34 -0.49
C PRO A 40 5.99 9.39 -0.66
N ILE A 41 4.91 9.33 0.13
CA ILE A 41 3.83 10.33 0.10
C ILE A 41 4.40 11.72 0.39
N ILE A 42 5.22 11.82 1.44
CA ILE A 42 5.87 13.08 1.84
C ILE A 42 6.93 13.50 0.82
N GLN A 43 7.75 12.57 0.35
CA GLN A 43 8.82 12.84 -0.63
C GLN A 43 8.27 13.38 -1.95
N LYS A 44 7.10 12.92 -2.36
CA LYS A 44 6.41 13.38 -3.57
C LYS A 44 5.57 14.64 -3.35
N GLN A 45 5.65 15.26 -2.15
CA GLN A 45 4.87 16.44 -1.77
C GLN A 45 3.35 16.20 -1.86
N LEU A 46 2.94 14.97 -1.56
CA LEU A 46 1.54 14.58 -1.40
C LEU A 46 1.14 14.74 0.08
N THR A 47 -0.16 14.69 0.35
CA THR A 47 -0.72 14.84 1.70
C THR A 47 -1.23 13.50 2.21
N PRO A 48 -0.65 12.92 3.27
CA PRO A 48 -1.20 11.72 3.86
C PRO A 48 -2.51 12.05 4.60
N VAL A 49 -3.52 11.22 4.39
CA VAL A 49 -4.77 11.23 5.14
C VAL A 49 -4.83 9.94 5.93
N PHE A 50 -4.80 10.05 7.25
CA PHE A 50 -4.70 8.89 8.11
C PHE A 50 -6.07 8.33 8.46
N VAL A 51 -6.18 7.01 8.39
CA VAL A 51 -7.30 6.22 8.92
C VAL A 51 -6.76 5.37 10.07
N ASP A 52 -7.55 5.24 11.13
CA ASP A 52 -7.18 4.41 12.27
C ASP A 52 -7.16 2.93 11.90
N VAL A 53 -6.59 2.11 12.76
CA VAL A 53 -6.47 0.66 12.58
C VAL A 53 -7.39 -0.09 13.52
N GLU A 54 -7.75 -1.30 13.13
CA GLU A 54 -8.45 -2.24 14.00
C GLU A 54 -7.48 -2.74 15.10
N PRO A 55 -7.82 -2.58 16.38
CA PRO A 55 -6.90 -2.87 17.49
C PRO A 55 -6.40 -4.32 17.54
N GLU A 56 -7.18 -5.26 17.02
CA GLU A 56 -6.87 -6.69 17.10
C GLU A 56 -5.99 -7.17 15.95
N THR A 57 -6.04 -6.50 14.79
CA THR A 57 -5.35 -6.91 13.57
C THR A 57 -4.26 -5.95 13.14
N TYR A 58 -4.29 -4.71 13.64
CA TYR A 58 -3.44 -3.59 13.20
C TYR A 58 -3.63 -3.19 11.72
N LEU A 59 -4.64 -3.74 11.07
CA LEU A 59 -5.01 -3.36 9.70
C LEU A 59 -5.85 -2.09 9.69
N ILE A 60 -5.81 -1.38 8.57
CA ILE A 60 -6.65 -0.20 8.37
C ILE A 60 -8.13 -0.53 8.62
N ASN A 61 -8.83 0.34 9.35
CA ASN A 61 -10.28 0.20 9.51
C ASN A 61 -10.99 0.57 8.19
N VAL A 62 -11.35 -0.44 7.43
CA VAL A 62 -11.97 -0.26 6.10
C VAL A 62 -13.29 0.52 6.19
N ASN A 63 -14.01 0.46 7.33
CA ASN A 63 -15.28 1.20 7.54
C ASN A 63 -15.08 2.72 7.58
N ASP A 64 -13.86 3.18 7.83
CA ASP A 64 -13.56 4.59 7.98
C ASP A 64 -12.90 5.19 6.74
N ILE A 65 -12.49 4.37 5.77
CA ILE A 65 -11.84 4.87 4.54
C ILE A 65 -12.73 5.87 3.81
N GLU A 66 -13.98 5.51 3.52
CA GLU A 66 -14.89 6.36 2.75
C GLU A 66 -15.17 7.70 3.42
N LYS A 67 -15.17 7.75 4.76
CA LYS A 67 -15.38 8.99 5.53
C LYS A 67 -14.25 10.00 5.34
N MET A 68 -13.07 9.52 4.97
CA MET A 68 -11.87 10.32 4.79
C MET A 68 -11.63 10.72 3.34
N ILE A 69 -12.46 10.24 2.40
CA ILE A 69 -12.33 10.59 0.98
C ILE A 69 -12.82 12.02 0.74
N GLY A 70 -11.93 12.85 0.23
CA GLY A 70 -12.21 14.24 -0.17
C GLY A 70 -11.97 14.48 -1.65
N LYS A 71 -12.23 15.71 -2.09
CA LYS A 71 -12.04 16.12 -3.50
C LYS A 71 -10.59 16.01 -4.01
N HIS A 72 -9.64 16.03 -3.09
CA HIS A 72 -8.21 15.94 -3.40
C HIS A 72 -7.65 14.53 -3.26
N THR A 73 -8.43 13.58 -2.75
CA THR A 73 -8.02 12.19 -2.62
C THR A 73 -7.82 11.57 -3.99
N LYS A 74 -6.67 10.93 -4.21
CA LYS A 74 -6.28 10.32 -5.48
C LYS A 74 -5.84 8.86 -5.37
N ALA A 75 -5.39 8.45 -4.20
CA ALA A 75 -4.90 7.09 -4.02
C ALA A 75 -5.13 6.57 -2.59
N LEU A 76 -5.12 5.24 -2.51
CA LEU A 76 -5.03 4.47 -1.28
C LEU A 76 -3.66 3.80 -1.25
N MET A 77 -2.91 3.90 -0.14
CA MET A 77 -1.66 3.18 0.10
C MET A 77 -1.86 2.29 1.31
N ILE A 78 -2.11 1.02 1.09
CA ILE A 78 -2.56 0.09 2.13
C ILE A 78 -1.58 -1.05 2.29
N PRO A 79 -0.90 -1.18 3.44
CA PRO A 79 -0.05 -2.32 3.75
C PRO A 79 -0.87 -3.50 4.29
N SER A 80 -0.43 -4.69 3.93
CA SER A 80 -0.82 -5.95 4.57
C SER A 80 0.13 -6.21 5.75
N LEU A 81 -0.08 -5.48 6.85
CA LEU A 81 0.85 -5.33 7.96
C LEU A 81 0.98 -6.61 8.79
N LEU A 82 2.21 -6.99 9.14
CA LEU A 82 2.54 -8.15 9.99
C LEU A 82 2.00 -9.49 9.45
N GLY A 83 1.81 -9.61 8.14
CA GLY A 83 1.27 -10.80 7.53
C GLY A 83 -0.26 -10.88 7.54
N ASN A 84 -0.96 -9.92 8.14
CA ASN A 84 -2.40 -9.82 8.08
C ASN A 84 -2.85 -9.16 6.77
N ILE A 85 -3.91 -9.68 6.17
CA ILE A 85 -4.45 -9.18 4.90
C ILE A 85 -5.76 -8.45 5.18
N PRO A 86 -5.88 -7.16 4.80
CA PRO A 86 -7.14 -6.43 4.93
C PRO A 86 -8.20 -6.96 3.95
N ASP A 87 -9.44 -6.51 4.07
CA ASP A 87 -10.49 -6.82 3.10
C ASP A 87 -10.19 -6.15 1.74
N LEU A 88 -9.30 -6.78 0.97
CA LEU A 88 -8.82 -6.25 -0.33
C LEU A 88 -9.95 -6.03 -1.31
N LYS A 89 -10.97 -6.88 -1.29
CA LYS A 89 -12.13 -6.78 -2.19
C LYS A 89 -12.96 -5.53 -1.90
N ARG A 90 -13.17 -5.25 -0.62
CA ARG A 90 -13.88 -4.05 -0.21
C ARG A 90 -13.06 -2.79 -0.48
N ILE A 91 -11.76 -2.83 -0.24
CA ILE A 91 -10.86 -1.70 -0.56
C ILE A 91 -10.84 -1.44 -2.06
N ARG A 92 -10.77 -2.49 -2.90
CA ARG A 92 -10.87 -2.36 -4.36
C ARG A 92 -12.18 -1.70 -4.77
N LYS A 93 -13.30 -2.17 -4.19
CA LYS A 93 -14.61 -1.58 -4.47
C LYS A 93 -14.66 -0.08 -4.11
N ILE A 94 -14.14 0.30 -2.96
CA ILE A 94 -14.05 1.71 -2.55
C ILE A 94 -13.21 2.50 -3.56
N ALA A 95 -12.08 1.97 -3.96
CA ALA A 95 -11.21 2.63 -4.93
C ALA A 95 -11.92 2.83 -6.29
N ASP A 96 -12.65 1.82 -6.77
CA ASP A 96 -13.41 1.89 -8.02
C ASP A 96 -14.56 2.90 -7.93
N ASP A 97 -15.35 2.84 -6.85
CA ASP A 97 -16.51 3.72 -6.64
C ASP A 97 -16.10 5.21 -6.59
N HIS A 98 -14.88 5.49 -6.12
CA HIS A 98 -14.35 6.85 -5.96
C HIS A 98 -13.27 7.22 -6.99
N ASN A 99 -12.99 6.37 -7.96
CA ASN A 99 -11.96 6.56 -8.98
C ASN A 99 -10.58 6.86 -8.37
N LEU A 100 -10.20 6.07 -7.36
CA LEU A 100 -8.91 6.15 -6.67
C LEU A 100 -7.98 5.05 -7.16
N ILE A 101 -6.68 5.31 -7.12
CA ILE A 101 -5.65 4.31 -7.38
C ILE A 101 -5.38 3.54 -6.09
N PHE A 102 -5.38 2.22 -6.16
CA PHE A 102 -5.06 1.37 -5.01
C PHE A 102 -3.65 0.80 -5.14
N ILE A 103 -2.77 1.17 -4.20
CA ILE A 103 -1.42 0.64 -4.04
C ILE A 103 -1.43 -0.29 -2.84
N GLU A 104 -1.02 -1.55 -3.05
CA GLU A 104 -0.86 -2.55 -2.00
C GLU A 104 0.62 -2.70 -1.63
N ASP A 105 0.97 -2.49 -0.36
CA ASP A 105 2.30 -2.81 0.17
C ASP A 105 2.25 -4.23 0.78
N SER A 106 2.78 -5.20 0.02
CA SER A 106 2.80 -6.62 0.37
C SER A 106 4.17 -7.08 0.90
N ALA A 107 4.92 -6.19 1.56
CA ALA A 107 6.24 -6.53 2.11
C ALA A 107 6.19 -7.75 3.05
N ASP A 108 5.13 -7.85 3.86
CA ASP A 108 4.95 -8.92 4.84
C ASP A 108 4.07 -10.08 4.34
N THR A 109 3.59 -10.08 3.09
CA THR A 109 2.57 -11.02 2.59
C THR A 109 2.89 -11.61 1.22
N LEU A 110 4.16 -11.66 0.85
CA LEU A 110 4.56 -12.26 -0.43
C LEU A 110 4.10 -13.72 -0.53
N GLY A 111 3.36 -14.04 -1.61
CA GLY A 111 2.81 -15.36 -1.85
C GLY A 111 1.49 -15.67 -1.12
N ALA A 112 0.96 -14.72 -0.37
CA ALA A 112 -0.33 -14.88 0.30
C ALA A 112 -1.50 -14.80 -0.68
N THR A 113 -2.65 -15.31 -0.26
CA THR A 113 -3.89 -15.29 -1.03
C THR A 113 -5.03 -14.70 -0.20
N PHE A 114 -5.92 -13.99 -0.86
CA PHE A 114 -7.18 -13.50 -0.32
C PHE A 114 -8.34 -14.02 -1.20
N GLU A 115 -9.34 -14.69 -0.62
CA GLU A 115 -10.43 -15.34 -1.36
C GLU A 115 -9.93 -16.23 -2.53
N ASN A 116 -8.86 -17.00 -2.31
CA ASN A 116 -8.20 -17.88 -3.31
C ASN A 116 -7.54 -17.15 -4.50
N MET A 117 -7.42 -15.84 -4.45
CA MET A 117 -6.67 -15.05 -5.42
C MET A 117 -5.36 -14.56 -4.79
N PRO A 118 -4.24 -14.54 -5.51
CA PRO A 118 -3.02 -13.92 -5.00
C PRO A 118 -3.26 -12.48 -4.58
N THR A 119 -2.64 -12.04 -3.48
CA THR A 119 -2.54 -10.62 -3.16
C THR A 119 -1.90 -9.88 -4.33
N GLY A 120 -2.26 -8.61 -4.55
CA GLY A 120 -1.85 -7.88 -5.76
C GLY A 120 -2.88 -7.93 -6.89
N ASN A 121 -3.80 -8.92 -6.92
CA ASN A 121 -4.86 -8.95 -7.94
C ASN A 121 -5.97 -7.90 -7.71
N TYR A 122 -6.02 -7.34 -6.51
CA TYR A 122 -7.02 -6.33 -6.14
C TYR A 122 -6.50 -4.91 -6.28
N SER A 123 -5.18 -4.72 -6.41
CA SER A 123 -4.54 -3.41 -6.49
C SER A 123 -4.16 -3.04 -7.93
N ASP A 124 -4.00 -1.75 -8.19
CA ASP A 124 -3.45 -1.25 -9.44
C ASP A 124 -1.92 -1.42 -9.48
N ILE A 125 -1.29 -1.29 -8.31
CA ILE A 125 0.14 -1.50 -8.11
C ILE A 125 0.32 -2.29 -6.82
N SER A 126 1.18 -3.30 -6.84
CA SER A 126 1.62 -4.02 -5.65
C SER A 126 3.13 -3.91 -5.51
N THR A 127 3.59 -3.69 -4.30
CA THR A 127 5.01 -3.64 -3.95
C THR A 127 5.36 -4.74 -2.97
N THR A 128 6.59 -5.22 -3.00
CA THR A 128 7.09 -6.18 -2.01
C THR A 128 8.54 -5.93 -1.67
N SER A 129 8.99 -6.57 -0.60
CA SER A 129 10.34 -6.45 -0.08
C SER A 129 11.00 -7.80 0.09
N PHE A 130 12.29 -7.85 -0.22
CA PHE A 130 13.16 -9.00 0.02
C PHE A 130 14.21 -8.69 1.10
N TYR A 131 13.84 -7.84 2.06
CA TYR A 131 14.66 -7.53 3.22
C TYR A 131 14.98 -8.80 4.04
N GLY A 132 16.13 -8.82 4.71
CA GLY A 132 16.66 -10.01 5.37
C GLY A 132 15.77 -10.68 6.42
N SER A 133 14.77 -9.99 6.96
CA SER A 133 13.80 -10.56 7.91
C SER A 133 12.40 -10.84 7.31
N HIS A 134 12.22 -10.61 6.00
CA HIS A 134 10.96 -10.91 5.33
C HIS A 134 10.86 -12.39 4.92
N ILE A 135 9.70 -12.79 4.37
CA ILE A 135 9.38 -14.18 4.00
C ILE A 135 10.39 -14.76 3.01
N ILE A 136 10.77 -13.97 2.01
CA ILE A 136 11.83 -14.31 1.04
C ILE A 136 12.83 -13.16 1.03
N THR A 137 14.12 -13.51 1.05
CA THR A 137 15.21 -12.55 1.05
C THR A 137 16.06 -12.67 -0.21
N ALA A 138 16.70 -11.59 -0.60
CA ALA A 138 17.61 -11.54 -1.75
C ALA A 138 19.08 -11.79 -1.36
N ALA A 139 19.35 -12.46 -0.25
CA ALA A 139 20.68 -12.61 0.35
C ALA A 139 21.37 -11.25 0.66
N GLY A 140 20.57 -10.24 0.89
CA GLY A 140 20.93 -8.86 1.15
C GLY A 140 19.65 -8.03 1.17
N GLU A 141 19.61 -7.00 0.36
CA GLU A 141 18.45 -6.15 0.19
C GLU A 141 17.81 -6.32 -1.20
N GLY A 142 16.52 -6.11 -1.29
CA GLY A 142 15.79 -6.15 -2.55
C GLY A 142 14.33 -5.75 -2.39
N GLY A 143 13.69 -5.47 -3.50
CA GLY A 143 12.26 -5.22 -3.60
C GLY A 143 11.77 -5.39 -5.03
N MET A 144 10.45 -5.34 -5.20
CA MET A 144 9.83 -5.44 -6.52
C MET A 144 8.52 -4.64 -6.54
N ILE A 145 8.22 -4.11 -7.68
CA ILE A 145 6.95 -3.49 -8.02
C ILE A 145 6.34 -4.19 -9.22
#